data_77fd381cbded08f51b5be6d035388868
#
_entry.id   77fd381cbded08f51b5be6d035388868
#
_cell.length_a   1.000
_cell.length_b   1.000
_cell.length_c   1.000
_cell.angle_alpha   90.00
_cell.angle_beta   90.00
_cell.angle_gamma   90.00
#
_symmetry.space_group_name_H-M   'P 1'
#
loop_
_entity.id
_entity.type
_entity.pdbx_description
1 polymer ?
#
loop_
_entity_poly.entity_id
_entity_poly.type
_entity_poly.pdbx_seq_one_letter_code
_entity_poly.pdbx_strand_id
1 'polypeptide(L)'
;VFSDDPEWCTTEFPDDRFLISEGGDNLADLCMMSMCSDFIIANSSFSWWGSWLSKNPDKRIIAPKKWFGTGYTAAHDTSDLYCDNWEVV
;
A
#
# COMPACT_ATOMS: atom_id res chain seq x y z
N VAL A 1 -8.69 3.20 -3.58
CA VAL A 1 -7.56 4.05 -3.18
C VAL A 1 -7.70 4.38 -1.70
N PHE A 2 -6.64 4.16 -0.95
CA PHE A 2 -6.57 4.49 0.47
C PHE A 2 -5.50 5.56 0.69
N SER A 3 -5.85 6.62 1.40
CA SER A 3 -4.94 7.75 1.62
C SER A 3 -5.31 8.49 2.89
N ASP A 4 -4.35 9.17 3.48
CA ASP A 4 -4.58 10.15 4.54
C ASP A 4 -5.06 11.51 3.98
N ASP A 5 -5.08 11.66 2.65
CA ASP A 5 -5.60 12.83 1.95
C ASP A 5 -6.59 12.43 0.85
N PRO A 6 -7.81 12.04 1.22
CA PRO A 6 -8.81 11.60 0.23
C PRO A 6 -9.24 12.72 -0.73
N GLU A 7 -9.21 13.98 -0.32
CA GLU A 7 -9.55 15.11 -1.20
C GLU A 7 -8.54 15.23 -2.35
N TRP A 8 -7.25 15.12 -2.04
CA TRP A 8 -6.20 15.12 -3.05
C TRP A 8 -6.40 13.97 -4.05
N CYS A 9 -6.70 12.78 -3.54
CA CYS A 9 -6.94 11.60 -4.37
C CYS A 9 -8.15 11.79 -5.30
N THR A 10 -9.21 12.42 -4.82
CA THR A 10 -10.39 12.70 -5.64
C THR A 10 -10.05 13.62 -6.81
N THR A 11 -9.15 14.57 -6.59
CA THR A 11 -8.68 15.49 -7.63
C THR A 11 -7.77 14.79 -8.63
N GLU A 12 -6.85 13.96 -8.16
CA GLU A 12 -5.85 13.30 -9.01
C GLU A 12 -6.39 12.07 -9.75
N PHE A 13 -7.39 11.40 -9.19
CA PHE A 13 -8.00 10.21 -9.77
C PHE A 13 -9.50 10.42 -10.00
N PRO A 14 -9.90 11.32 -10.94
CA PRO A 14 -11.31 11.66 -11.13
C PRO A 14 -12.12 10.64 -11.92
N ASP A 15 -11.48 9.62 -12.48
CA ASP A 15 -12.14 8.59 -13.30
C ASP A 15 -12.99 7.65 -12.41
N ASP A 16 -14.15 7.23 -12.90
CA ASP A 16 -15.09 6.33 -12.18
C ASP A 16 -14.45 5.00 -11.80
N ARG A 17 -13.35 4.60 -12.43
CA ARG A 17 -12.63 3.37 -12.10
C ARG A 17 -11.99 3.43 -10.71
N PHE A 18 -11.78 4.64 -10.19
CA PHE A 18 -11.13 4.83 -8.89
C PHE A 18 -12.18 5.06 -7.81
N LEU A 19 -12.21 4.14 -6.87
CA LEU A 19 -13.01 4.28 -5.67
C LEU A 19 -12.08 4.74 -4.55
N ILE A 20 -12.36 5.90 -3.99
CA ILE A 20 -11.50 6.50 -2.98
C ILE A 20 -12.15 6.36 -1.62
N SER A 21 -11.44 5.72 -0.67
CA SER A 21 -11.92 5.62 0.71
C SER A 21 -11.95 7.02 1.33
N GLU A 22 -13.04 7.34 2.00
CA GLU A 22 -13.21 8.62 2.68
C GLU A 22 -12.33 8.76 3.92
N GLY A 23 -11.76 7.67 4.39
CA GLY A 23 -10.91 7.68 5.57
C GLY A 23 -11.69 7.73 6.87
N GLY A 24 -11.02 8.11 7.94
CA GLY A 24 -11.63 8.31 9.26
C GLY A 24 -11.64 7.08 10.16
N ASP A 25 -11.61 5.87 9.61
CA ASP A 25 -11.51 4.62 10.37
C ASP A 25 -10.40 3.74 9.81
N ASN A 26 -9.26 3.75 10.49
CA ASN A 26 -8.08 3.01 10.06
C ASN A 26 -8.30 1.50 10.06
N LEU A 27 -9.07 0.99 11.01
CA LEU A 27 -9.37 -0.44 11.09
C LEU A 27 -10.25 -0.88 9.92
N ALA A 28 -11.27 -0.09 9.59
CA ALA A 28 -12.13 -0.38 8.43
C ALA A 28 -11.33 -0.34 7.13
N ASP A 29 -10.45 0.64 6.96
CA ASP A 29 -9.57 0.74 5.79
C ASP A 29 -8.64 -0.46 5.70
N LEU A 30 -8.04 -0.90 6.80
CA LEU A 30 -7.18 -2.07 6.83
C LEU A 30 -7.94 -3.34 6.42
N CYS A 31 -9.15 -3.51 6.93
CA CYS A 31 -10.01 -4.63 6.56
C CYS A 31 -10.36 -4.62 5.07
N MET A 32 -10.72 -3.46 4.53
CA MET A 32 -11.03 -3.32 3.09
C MET A 32 -9.79 -3.60 2.23
N MET A 33 -8.62 -3.11 2.62
CA MET A 33 -7.37 -3.41 1.92
C MET A 33 -7.12 -4.91 1.88
N SER A 34 -7.29 -5.60 3.00
CA SER A 34 -7.04 -7.05 3.08
C SER A 34 -7.97 -7.88 2.19
N MET A 35 -9.08 -7.31 1.74
CA MET A 35 -10.05 -7.94 0.84
C MET A 35 -9.75 -7.69 -0.64
N CYS A 36 -8.78 -6.86 -0.96
CA CYS A 36 -8.39 -6.58 -2.34
C CYS A 36 -7.61 -7.75 -2.94
N SER A 37 -7.60 -7.82 -4.26
CA SER A 37 -6.91 -8.89 -5.00
C SER A 37 -5.46 -8.54 -5.29
N ASP A 38 -5.20 -7.28 -5.64
CA ASP A 38 -3.87 -6.79 -6.03
C ASP A 38 -3.59 -5.47 -5.33
N PHE A 39 -2.31 -5.13 -5.20
CA PHE A 39 -1.88 -3.99 -4.40
C PHE A 39 -0.75 -3.22 -5.06
N ILE A 40 -0.87 -1.91 -5.04
CA ILE A 40 0.25 -0.98 -5.23
C ILE A 40 0.37 -0.22 -3.93
N ILE A 41 1.43 -0.45 -3.19
CA ILE A 41 1.59 0.10 -1.85
C ILE A 41 2.62 1.22 -1.79
N ALA A 42 2.41 2.12 -0.85
CA ALA A 42 3.39 3.15 -0.52
C ALA A 42 4.40 2.62 0.51
N ASN A 43 5.38 3.45 0.84
CA ASN A 43 6.35 3.19 1.91
C ASN A 43 5.69 3.41 3.30
N SER A 44 4.69 2.59 3.60
CA SER A 44 3.85 2.70 4.78
C SER A 44 3.64 1.33 5.40
N SER A 45 3.87 1.21 6.71
CA SER A 45 3.60 -0.02 7.44
C SER A 45 2.13 -0.39 7.39
N PHE A 46 1.24 0.58 7.34
CA PHE A 46 -0.20 0.37 7.20
C PHE A 46 -0.53 -0.36 5.89
N SER A 47 -0.03 0.15 4.75
CA SER A 47 -0.26 -0.48 3.45
C SER A 47 0.45 -1.83 3.34
N TRP A 48 1.60 -1.98 3.97
CA TRP A 48 2.33 -3.25 4.05
C TRP A 48 1.45 -4.32 4.71
N TRP A 49 0.90 -4.01 5.88
CA TRP A 49 0.03 -4.95 6.61
C TRP A 49 -1.26 -5.25 5.85
N GLY A 50 -1.87 -4.25 5.22
CA GLY A 50 -3.09 -4.44 4.44
C GLY A 50 -2.89 -5.44 3.30
N SER A 51 -1.78 -5.33 2.59
CA SER A 51 -1.45 -6.25 1.51
C SER A 51 -1.06 -7.63 2.01
N TRP A 52 -0.31 -7.69 3.11
CA TRP A 52 0.12 -8.97 3.70
C TRP A 52 -1.07 -9.79 4.23
N LEU A 53 -2.05 -9.12 4.82
CA LEU A 53 -3.23 -9.77 5.39
C LEU A 53 -4.19 -10.33 4.33
N SER A 54 -4.08 -9.92 3.07
CA SER A 54 -4.92 -10.47 2.00
C SER A 54 -4.70 -11.97 1.86
N LYS A 55 -5.79 -12.72 1.81
CA LYS A 55 -5.77 -14.18 1.68
C LYS A 55 -5.83 -14.66 0.23
N ASN A 56 -5.86 -13.74 -0.73
CA ASN A 56 -5.85 -14.12 -2.14
C ASN A 56 -4.51 -14.76 -2.50
N PRO A 57 -4.47 -16.06 -2.89
CA PRO A 57 -3.22 -16.74 -3.20
C PRO A 57 -2.53 -16.22 -4.45
N ASP A 58 -3.29 -15.59 -5.35
CA ASP A 58 -2.79 -15.04 -6.61
C ASP A 58 -2.54 -13.52 -6.53
N LYS A 59 -2.53 -12.97 -5.34
CA LYS A 59 -2.34 -11.54 -5.15
C LYS A 59 -1.00 -11.07 -5.71
N ARG A 60 -1.04 -9.89 -6.34
CA ARG A 60 0.12 -9.21 -6.86
C ARG A 60 0.36 -7.97 -6.03
N ILE A 61 1.57 -7.82 -5.49
CA ILE A 61 1.92 -6.68 -4.65
C ILE A 61 3.10 -5.96 -5.28
N ILE A 62 2.91 -4.69 -5.59
CA ILE A 62 3.94 -3.81 -6.11
C ILE A 62 4.32 -2.83 -4.99
N ALA A 63 5.58 -2.82 -4.62
CA ALA A 63 6.10 -2.03 -3.52
C ALA A 63 7.26 -1.14 -3.97
N PRO A 64 7.46 0.02 -3.34
CA PRO A 64 8.55 0.90 -3.70
C PRO A 64 9.89 0.36 -3.23
N LYS A 65 10.91 0.48 -4.07
CA LYS A 65 12.28 0.10 -3.74
C LYS A 65 12.86 1.01 -2.64
N LYS A 66 12.59 2.30 -2.73
CA LYS A 66 13.02 3.28 -1.73
C LYS A 66 11.97 3.37 -0.63
N TRP A 67 12.13 2.56 0.38
CA TRP A 67 11.22 2.58 1.55
C TRP A 67 11.49 3.78 2.44
N PHE A 68 12.77 4.06 2.69
CA PHE A 68 13.21 5.22 3.48
C PHE A 68 13.92 6.25 2.60
N GLY A 69 14.10 7.47 3.10
CA GLY A 69 14.94 8.47 2.45
C GLY A 69 16.39 7.97 2.33
N THR A 70 17.12 8.51 1.37
CA THR A 70 18.46 7.99 0.98
C THR A 70 19.43 7.81 2.13
N GLY A 71 19.52 8.78 3.05
CA GLY A 71 20.39 8.67 4.21
C GLY A 71 19.96 7.58 5.19
N TYR A 72 18.68 7.41 5.37
CA TYR A 72 18.12 6.42 6.27
C TYR A 72 18.25 5.00 5.71
N THR A 73 18.05 4.83 4.42
CA THR A 73 18.20 3.54 3.74
C THR A 73 19.63 3.02 3.83
N ALA A 74 20.65 3.91 3.76
CA ALA A 74 22.03 3.54 3.89
C ALA A 74 22.39 2.96 5.27
N ALA A 75 21.63 3.32 6.33
CA ALA A 75 21.83 2.86 7.69
C ALA A 75 20.97 1.65 8.09
N HIS A 76 19.94 1.29 7.28
CA HIS A 76 18.95 0.27 7.61
C HIS A 76 18.82 -0.75 6.49
N ASP A 77 18.88 -2.03 6.85
CA ASP A 77 18.64 -3.12 5.92
C ASP A 77 17.14 -3.31 5.72
N THR A 78 16.69 -3.21 4.47
CA THR A 78 15.29 -3.39 4.08
C THR A 78 15.02 -4.72 3.39
N SER A 79 16.00 -5.62 3.32
CA SER A 79 15.88 -6.89 2.58
C SER A 79 14.75 -7.78 3.11
N ASP A 80 14.49 -7.76 4.41
CA ASP A 80 13.42 -8.56 5.03
C ASP A 80 12.03 -7.93 4.93
N LEU A 81 11.95 -6.71 4.41
CA LEU A 81 10.69 -5.97 4.29
C LEU A 81 9.77 -6.57 3.23
N TYR A 82 10.35 -7.10 2.16
CA TYR A 82 9.61 -7.61 1.02
C TYR A 82 9.47 -9.13 1.10
N CYS A 83 8.22 -9.61 0.92
CA CYS A 83 7.97 -11.03 0.80
C CYS A 83 8.39 -11.53 -0.60
N ASP A 84 8.60 -12.84 -0.73
CA ASP A 84 9.22 -13.45 -1.91
C ASP A 84 8.53 -13.12 -3.23
N ASN A 85 7.20 -12.98 -3.23
CA ASN A 85 6.43 -12.76 -4.45
C ASN A 85 6.14 -11.28 -4.74
N TRP A 86 6.70 -10.38 -3.98
CA TRP A 86 6.45 -8.95 -4.15
C TRP A 86 7.30 -8.37 -5.27
N GLU A 87 6.69 -7.52 -6.09
CA GLU A 87 7.40 -6.76 -7.12
C GLU A 87 7.90 -5.46 -6.52
N VAL A 88 9.21 -5.22 -6.61
CA VAL A 88 9.85 -4.02 -6.05
C VAL A 88 10.28 -3.12 -7.20
N VAL A 89 9.78 -1.91 -7.21
CA VAL A 89 10.02 -0.96 -8.31
C VAL A 89 10.70 0.32 -7.87
#